data_07df9df3cc62daa98fc35339a0e792b9
#
_entry.id   07df9df3cc62daa98fc35339a0e792b9
#
_cell.length_a   1.000
_cell.length_b   1.000
_cell.length_c   1.000
_cell.angle_alpha   90.00
_cell.angle_beta   90.00
_cell.angle_gamma   90.00
#
_symmetry.space_group_name_H-M   'P 1'
#
loop_
_entity.id
_entity.type
_entity.pdbx_description
1 polymer ?
#
loop_
_entity_poly.entity_id
_entity_poly.type
_entity_poly.pdbx_seq_one_letter_code
_entity_poly.pdbx_strand_id
1 'polypeptide(L)'
;MTDQPSLKQFLDELSSYSESDGSSSSASSGSAEAPPIGRVLEIAGSGSRIWMDFSRLQMLLNHADPSVAMSGQVGSQVKMLVGNSWLIANVRTLSTGNDGKVLGQIDFLGEGQNVAGGKMANFRRGVTRYPIPGCEVIPVTTEDMRAIFAAADDPHVEIGTVYPTEDIRGTLYIDPMLSKHFAVLGSTGTGKSTSVSLILHRISQYSPEGHIVMIDPHGEYSAAFKSCGELFNVDNLQLPYWLLNFEEHCEVMLTTDGAERQRDADILAKCLLAARTKGKAAESLGKVTVDSPIPYLLTDLNQILVAEMGKLDRAGDTTPYQRLKNKLDELRADPRYTFMFSGMLVSDTMGSFIGKLFRLPAHGKPISIVDVSGVPSEVTSVVVSVLARMVFDYAIWSRTEAQRPILLVCEEAHRYVPKDENSGGQAVRKILERIAKEGRKYGVSLGLITQRPSDLAEGVLSQCGTIISMRLNNDRDQACVRAAMPEGARGFLDAIPALRNRECIACGEGVAIPIRVRFDDLEPEKRPASADPSFAALWRETGGEEGIIQRTIKRWRGHGR
;
A
#
# COMPACT_ATOMS: atom_id res chain seq x y z
N MET A 1 -21.70 14.75 -47.93
CA MET A 1 -22.85 14.50 -47.02
C MET A 1 -23.33 13.10 -47.35
N THR A 2 -22.80 12.11 -46.69
CA THR A 2 -23.21 10.70 -46.82
C THR A 2 -24.03 10.37 -45.60
N ASP A 3 -25.32 10.09 -45.80
CA ASP A 3 -26.26 9.65 -44.78
C ASP A 3 -25.72 8.38 -44.08
N GLN A 4 -25.44 8.52 -42.81
CA GLN A 4 -25.29 7.33 -41.95
C GLN A 4 -26.70 6.84 -41.63
N PRO A 5 -26.97 5.51 -41.76
CA PRO A 5 -28.26 4.97 -41.38
C PRO A 5 -28.50 5.18 -39.88
N SER A 6 -29.70 5.58 -39.51
CA SER A 6 -30.05 5.88 -38.13
C SER A 6 -29.96 4.57 -37.32
N LEU A 7 -29.56 4.69 -36.04
CA LEU A 7 -29.49 3.58 -35.09
C LEU A 7 -30.79 2.72 -35.09
N LYS A 8 -31.90 3.31 -35.44
CA LYS A 8 -33.20 2.68 -35.55
C LYS A 8 -33.27 1.71 -36.73
N GLN A 9 -32.71 2.04 -37.91
CA GLN A 9 -32.69 1.15 -39.06
C GLN A 9 -31.81 -0.08 -38.83
N PHE A 10 -30.68 0.10 -38.15
CA PHE A 10 -29.78 -0.99 -37.79
C PHE A 10 -30.39 -1.94 -36.74
N LEU A 11 -31.19 -1.42 -35.80
CA LEU A 11 -31.91 -2.23 -34.80
C LEU A 11 -33.10 -2.99 -35.41
N ASP A 12 -33.77 -2.43 -36.40
CA ASP A 12 -34.88 -3.09 -37.13
C ASP A 12 -34.36 -4.24 -38.04
N GLU A 13 -33.19 -4.06 -38.66
CA GLU A 13 -32.56 -5.14 -39.43
C GLU A 13 -32.10 -6.31 -38.53
N LEU A 14 -31.56 -6.02 -37.30
CA LEU A 14 -31.19 -7.07 -36.36
C LEU A 14 -32.40 -7.82 -35.79
N SER A 15 -33.59 -7.20 -35.71
CA SER A 15 -34.81 -7.86 -35.23
C SER A 15 -35.39 -8.83 -36.27
N SER A 16 -35.18 -8.56 -37.57
CA SER A 16 -35.65 -9.44 -38.66
C SER A 16 -34.85 -10.76 -38.78
N TYR A 17 -33.64 -10.82 -38.23
CA TYR A 17 -32.82 -12.06 -38.18
C TYR A 17 -33.18 -13.01 -37.03
N SER A 18 -34.05 -12.62 -36.09
CA SER A 18 -34.41 -13.43 -34.91
C SER A 18 -35.61 -14.37 -35.09
N GLU A 19 -36.30 -14.31 -36.24
CA GLU A 19 -37.55 -15.10 -36.43
C GLU A 19 -37.40 -16.42 -37.24
N SER A 20 -36.19 -16.77 -37.67
CA SER A 20 -35.98 -18.00 -38.42
C SER A 20 -34.95 -18.93 -37.79
N ASP A 21 -35.26 -19.55 -36.67
CA ASP A 21 -34.74 -20.89 -36.32
C ASP A 21 -35.50 -21.48 -35.12
N GLY A 22 -36.65 -22.04 -35.44
CA GLY A 22 -37.38 -22.93 -34.56
C GLY A 22 -37.27 -24.36 -35.07
N SER A 23 -36.27 -25.10 -34.69
CA SER A 23 -36.26 -26.56 -34.80
C SER A 23 -35.54 -27.24 -33.64
N SER A 24 -36.31 -28.05 -32.96
CA SER A 24 -35.98 -28.97 -31.88
C SER A 24 -34.72 -29.78 -32.07
N SER A 25 -33.86 -29.84 -31.05
CA SER A 25 -32.98 -30.98 -30.86
C SER A 25 -32.82 -31.32 -29.37
N SER A 26 -32.96 -32.58 -29.13
CA SER A 26 -32.93 -33.40 -27.93
C SER A 26 -31.89 -33.07 -26.89
N ALA A 27 -32.29 -33.12 -25.62
CA ALA A 27 -31.50 -33.02 -24.42
C ALA A 27 -30.41 -34.10 -24.34
N SER A 28 -29.16 -33.68 -24.26
CA SER A 28 -28.07 -34.47 -23.71
C SER A 28 -27.57 -33.76 -22.45
N SER A 29 -27.50 -34.48 -21.35
CA SER A 29 -27.03 -34.05 -20.03
C SER A 29 -25.51 -33.76 -20.05
N GLY A 30 -25.15 -32.54 -20.45
CA GLY A 30 -23.86 -31.94 -20.25
C GLY A 30 -24.10 -30.58 -19.61
N SER A 31 -23.22 -30.10 -18.75
CA SER A 31 -23.31 -28.82 -18.04
C SER A 31 -23.81 -27.70 -18.98
N ALA A 32 -25.07 -27.28 -18.76
CA ALA A 32 -25.74 -26.35 -19.67
C ALA A 32 -25.02 -24.99 -19.58
N GLU A 33 -24.42 -24.59 -20.68
CA GLU A 33 -23.91 -23.23 -20.85
C GLU A 33 -25.02 -22.23 -20.60
N ALA A 34 -24.76 -21.19 -19.78
CA ALA A 34 -25.78 -20.18 -19.53
C ALA A 34 -26.17 -19.51 -20.86
N PRO A 35 -27.47 -19.27 -21.10
CA PRO A 35 -27.92 -18.72 -22.37
C PRO A 35 -27.41 -17.30 -22.59
N PRO A 36 -27.22 -16.85 -23.83
CA PRO A 36 -26.80 -15.48 -24.14
C PRO A 36 -27.81 -14.48 -23.57
N ILE A 37 -27.28 -13.43 -22.92
CA ILE A 37 -28.10 -12.37 -22.31
C ILE A 37 -28.24 -11.14 -23.18
N GLY A 38 -27.40 -11.01 -24.22
CA GLY A 38 -27.38 -9.83 -25.07
C GLY A 38 -26.38 -9.94 -26.22
N ARG A 39 -26.08 -8.83 -26.85
CA ARG A 39 -25.13 -8.72 -27.96
C ARG A 39 -24.31 -7.44 -27.91
N VAL A 40 -23.16 -7.49 -28.54
CA VAL A 40 -22.26 -6.33 -28.70
C VAL A 40 -22.88 -5.36 -29.71
N LEU A 41 -22.94 -4.07 -29.38
CA LEU A 41 -23.41 -2.99 -30.25
C LEU A 41 -22.26 -2.23 -30.91
N GLU A 42 -21.28 -1.86 -30.09
CA GLU A 42 -20.17 -1.00 -30.51
C GLU A 42 -18.89 -1.43 -29.82
N ILE A 43 -17.78 -1.27 -30.50
CA ILE A 43 -16.47 -1.67 -30.01
C ILE A 43 -15.54 -0.47 -30.01
N ALA A 44 -14.85 -0.28 -28.87
CA ALA A 44 -13.71 0.63 -28.72
C ALA A 44 -12.50 -0.17 -28.19
N GLY A 45 -11.29 0.39 -28.32
CA GLY A 45 -10.05 -0.32 -27.96
C GLY A 45 -9.94 -0.77 -26.50
N SER A 46 -10.55 -0.04 -25.56
CA SER A 46 -10.54 -0.39 -24.13
C SER A 46 -11.83 -1.05 -23.66
N GLY A 47 -12.94 -0.96 -24.40
CA GLY A 47 -14.24 -1.47 -23.99
C GLY A 47 -15.24 -1.53 -25.13
N SER A 48 -16.48 -1.88 -24.82
CA SER A 48 -17.56 -2.02 -25.78
C SER A 48 -18.86 -1.52 -25.18
N ARG A 49 -19.81 -1.22 -26.07
CA ARG A 49 -21.22 -1.04 -25.70
C ARG A 49 -22.00 -2.30 -26.06
N ILE A 50 -22.81 -2.76 -25.14
CA ILE A 50 -23.64 -3.95 -25.31
C ILE A 50 -25.11 -3.60 -25.04
N TRP A 51 -26.01 -4.39 -25.59
CA TRP A 51 -27.38 -4.44 -25.11
C TRP A 51 -27.65 -5.80 -24.48
N MET A 52 -28.48 -5.82 -23.46
CA MET A 52 -28.92 -7.03 -22.76
C MET A 52 -30.44 -7.03 -22.67
N ASP A 53 -31.03 -8.23 -22.69
CA ASP A 53 -32.47 -8.44 -22.57
C ASP A 53 -32.86 -8.40 -21.09
N PHE A 54 -33.74 -7.47 -20.72
CA PHE A 54 -34.20 -7.31 -19.35
C PHE A 54 -34.91 -8.55 -18.81
N SER A 55 -35.75 -9.21 -19.65
CA SER A 55 -36.49 -10.40 -19.22
C SER A 55 -35.54 -11.58 -18.94
N ARG A 56 -34.50 -11.74 -19.76
CA ARG A 56 -33.45 -12.76 -19.51
C ARG A 56 -32.68 -12.47 -18.25
N LEU A 57 -32.29 -11.21 -18.01
CA LEU A 57 -31.61 -10.84 -16.76
C LEU A 57 -32.49 -11.13 -15.53
N GLN A 58 -33.81 -10.86 -15.60
CA GLN A 58 -34.71 -11.17 -14.50
C GLN A 58 -34.79 -12.68 -14.22
N MET A 59 -34.81 -13.52 -15.26
CA MET A 59 -34.79 -14.98 -15.06
C MET A 59 -33.54 -15.47 -14.36
N LEU A 60 -32.39 -14.81 -14.59
CA LEU A 60 -31.12 -15.21 -14.00
C LEU A 60 -30.98 -14.82 -12.52
N LEU A 61 -31.75 -13.88 -11.99
CA LEU A 61 -31.62 -13.42 -10.59
C LEU A 61 -31.71 -14.57 -9.55
N ASN A 62 -32.46 -15.64 -9.88
CA ASN A 62 -32.61 -16.81 -9.01
C ASN A 62 -31.80 -18.03 -9.51
N HIS A 63 -30.83 -17.83 -10.37
CA HIS A 63 -30.00 -18.93 -10.88
C HIS A 63 -29.18 -19.56 -9.75
N ALA A 64 -29.00 -20.89 -9.79
CA ALA A 64 -28.26 -21.63 -8.77
C ALA A 64 -26.78 -21.26 -8.70
N ASP A 65 -26.17 -20.87 -9.84
CA ASP A 65 -24.79 -20.35 -9.90
C ASP A 65 -24.80 -18.86 -9.50
N PRO A 66 -24.12 -18.47 -8.40
CA PRO A 66 -24.10 -17.09 -7.92
C PRO A 66 -23.46 -16.12 -8.91
N SER A 67 -22.49 -16.55 -9.71
CA SER A 67 -21.87 -15.70 -10.73
C SER A 67 -22.84 -15.38 -11.86
N VAL A 68 -23.63 -16.35 -12.27
CA VAL A 68 -24.70 -16.19 -13.27
C VAL A 68 -25.84 -15.32 -12.72
N ALA A 69 -26.24 -15.53 -11.46
CA ALA A 69 -27.29 -14.74 -10.81
C ALA A 69 -26.96 -13.25 -10.70
N MET A 70 -25.68 -12.89 -10.65
CA MET A 70 -25.21 -11.51 -10.61
C MET A 70 -25.03 -10.87 -11.99
N SER A 71 -25.25 -11.62 -13.09
CA SER A 71 -25.09 -11.12 -14.45
C SER A 71 -25.97 -9.91 -14.72
N GLY A 72 -25.44 -8.94 -15.45
CA GLY A 72 -26.15 -7.71 -15.75
C GLY A 72 -26.20 -6.69 -14.61
N GLN A 73 -25.40 -6.88 -13.56
CA GLN A 73 -25.18 -5.86 -12.55
C GLN A 73 -23.83 -5.16 -12.81
N VAL A 74 -23.70 -3.91 -12.32
CA VAL A 74 -22.42 -3.20 -12.38
C VAL A 74 -21.37 -3.96 -11.55
N GLY A 75 -20.22 -4.24 -12.18
CA GLY A 75 -19.16 -5.04 -11.58
C GLY A 75 -19.25 -6.55 -11.85
N SER A 76 -20.34 -7.04 -12.48
CA SER A 76 -20.40 -8.45 -12.94
C SER A 76 -19.55 -8.66 -14.20
N GLN A 77 -19.13 -9.91 -14.41
CA GLN A 77 -18.36 -10.30 -15.58
C GLN A 77 -19.25 -10.95 -16.64
N VAL A 78 -18.90 -10.71 -17.89
CA VAL A 78 -19.50 -11.34 -19.07
C VAL A 78 -18.41 -11.91 -19.96
N LYS A 79 -18.77 -12.95 -20.73
CA LYS A 79 -17.86 -13.56 -21.70
C LYS A 79 -18.42 -13.50 -23.13
N MET A 80 -17.53 -13.44 -24.09
CA MET A 80 -17.83 -13.45 -25.53
C MET A 80 -16.89 -14.39 -26.23
N LEU A 81 -17.42 -15.20 -27.16
CA LEU A 81 -16.57 -16.09 -27.96
C LEU A 81 -16.04 -15.34 -29.17
N VAL A 82 -14.72 -15.22 -29.27
CA VAL A 82 -14.02 -14.57 -30.38
C VAL A 82 -13.05 -15.55 -31.02
N GLY A 83 -13.45 -16.14 -32.14
CA GLY A 83 -12.72 -17.24 -32.73
C GLY A 83 -12.69 -18.47 -31.83
N ASN A 84 -11.51 -18.87 -31.35
CA ASN A 84 -11.34 -19.99 -30.41
C ASN A 84 -10.97 -19.54 -28.98
N SER A 85 -11.27 -18.29 -28.63
CA SER A 85 -10.94 -17.72 -27.32
C SER A 85 -12.17 -17.12 -26.66
N TRP A 86 -12.28 -17.30 -25.35
CA TRP A 86 -13.22 -16.58 -24.52
C TRP A 86 -12.63 -15.23 -24.11
N LEU A 87 -13.28 -14.16 -24.53
CA LEU A 87 -12.97 -12.81 -24.10
C LEU A 87 -13.81 -12.47 -22.87
N ILE A 88 -13.16 -12.07 -21.78
CA ILE A 88 -13.79 -11.69 -20.51
C ILE A 88 -13.83 -10.16 -20.40
N ALA A 89 -14.99 -9.65 -20.03
CA ALA A 89 -15.19 -8.23 -19.80
C ALA A 89 -16.00 -8.00 -18.51
N ASN A 90 -15.81 -6.82 -17.91
CA ASN A 90 -16.54 -6.36 -16.74
C ASN A 90 -17.63 -5.34 -17.14
N VAL A 91 -18.83 -5.46 -16.57
CA VAL A 91 -19.91 -4.50 -16.78
C VAL A 91 -19.62 -3.24 -15.95
N ARG A 92 -19.42 -2.12 -16.66
CA ARG A 92 -19.02 -0.84 -16.05
C ARG A 92 -20.21 0.03 -15.69
N THR A 93 -21.11 0.24 -16.64
CA THR A 93 -22.29 1.08 -16.46
C THR A 93 -23.51 0.42 -17.11
N LEU A 94 -24.68 0.75 -16.59
CA LEU A 94 -25.95 0.30 -17.12
C LEU A 94 -26.89 1.50 -17.28
N SER A 95 -27.67 1.50 -18.34
CA SER A 95 -28.72 2.48 -18.58
C SER A 95 -29.92 1.81 -19.24
N THR A 96 -31.08 2.40 -19.08
CA THR A 96 -32.31 1.91 -19.72
C THR A 96 -32.28 2.23 -21.21
N GLY A 97 -32.45 1.20 -22.04
CA GLY A 97 -32.70 1.33 -23.47
C GLY A 97 -34.16 1.33 -23.79
N ASN A 98 -34.51 1.46 -25.08
CA ASN A 98 -35.87 1.32 -25.56
C ASN A 98 -36.26 -0.18 -25.61
N ASP A 99 -37.56 -0.48 -25.56
CA ASP A 99 -38.15 -1.80 -25.82
C ASP A 99 -37.64 -2.94 -24.89
N GLY A 100 -37.52 -2.67 -23.58
CA GLY A 100 -37.07 -3.69 -22.60
C GLY A 100 -35.61 -4.08 -22.70
N LYS A 101 -34.79 -3.28 -23.40
CA LYS A 101 -33.37 -3.48 -23.51
C LYS A 101 -32.62 -2.68 -22.44
N VAL A 102 -31.57 -3.28 -21.90
CA VAL A 102 -30.62 -2.62 -21.00
C VAL A 102 -29.32 -2.38 -21.77
N LEU A 103 -28.91 -1.12 -21.85
CA LEU A 103 -27.64 -0.74 -22.48
C LEU A 103 -26.53 -0.76 -21.42
N GLY A 104 -25.43 -1.42 -21.73
CA GLY A 104 -24.26 -1.52 -20.85
C GLY A 104 -22.99 -1.08 -21.55
N GLN A 105 -22.06 -0.51 -20.78
CA GLN A 105 -20.67 -0.40 -21.18
C GLN A 105 -19.87 -1.49 -20.47
N ILE A 106 -18.98 -2.13 -21.19
CA ILE A 106 -18.08 -3.17 -20.67
C ILE A 106 -16.64 -2.82 -20.93
N ASP A 107 -15.78 -3.16 -19.96
CA ASP A 107 -14.33 -3.03 -20.07
C ASP A 107 -13.69 -4.41 -20.23
N PHE A 108 -12.81 -4.58 -21.20
CA PHE A 108 -12.14 -5.86 -21.45
C PHE A 108 -11.08 -6.13 -20.38
N LEU A 109 -11.04 -7.37 -19.87
CA LEU A 109 -10.11 -7.80 -18.82
C LEU A 109 -9.00 -8.72 -19.35
N GLY A 110 -9.37 -9.70 -20.18
CA GLY A 110 -8.43 -10.68 -20.67
C GLY A 110 -9.10 -11.74 -21.53
N GLU A 111 -8.34 -12.71 -21.96
CA GLU A 111 -8.82 -13.82 -22.79
C GLU A 111 -8.33 -15.18 -22.28
N GLY A 112 -9.17 -16.21 -22.46
CA GLY A 112 -8.85 -17.59 -22.18
C GLY A 112 -9.11 -18.47 -23.40
N GLN A 113 -8.45 -19.60 -23.48
CA GLN A 113 -8.68 -20.57 -24.56
C GLN A 113 -10.02 -21.27 -24.37
N ASN A 114 -10.79 -21.41 -25.46
CA ASN A 114 -11.96 -22.27 -25.49
C ASN A 114 -11.51 -23.72 -25.70
N VAL A 115 -11.76 -24.57 -24.71
CA VAL A 115 -11.46 -26.00 -24.76
C VAL A 115 -12.72 -26.83 -24.89
N ALA A 116 -12.57 -28.14 -25.08
CA ALA A 116 -13.69 -29.06 -25.29
C ALA A 116 -14.80 -28.88 -24.24
N GLY A 117 -16.04 -28.76 -24.69
CA GLY A 117 -17.21 -28.55 -23.84
C GLY A 117 -17.49 -27.08 -23.49
N GLY A 118 -16.91 -26.11 -24.22
CA GLY A 118 -17.17 -24.68 -24.00
C GLY A 118 -16.46 -24.09 -22.77
N LYS A 119 -15.60 -24.87 -22.09
CA LYS A 119 -14.89 -24.45 -20.90
C LYS A 119 -13.74 -23.52 -21.22
N MET A 120 -13.43 -22.62 -20.29
CA MET A 120 -12.28 -21.73 -20.39
C MET A 120 -11.05 -22.32 -19.70
N ALA A 121 -9.90 -22.18 -20.33
CA ALA A 121 -8.59 -22.54 -19.75
C ALA A 121 -7.54 -21.49 -20.12
N ASN A 122 -6.41 -21.51 -19.40
CA ASN A 122 -5.23 -20.67 -19.69
C ASN A 122 -5.58 -19.18 -19.83
N PHE A 123 -6.34 -18.65 -18.87
CA PHE A 123 -6.69 -17.24 -18.87
C PHE A 123 -5.43 -16.36 -18.78
N ARG A 124 -5.40 -15.28 -19.59
CA ARG A 124 -4.35 -14.27 -19.60
C ARG A 124 -4.96 -12.88 -19.64
N ARG A 125 -4.39 -11.95 -18.89
CA ARG A 125 -4.76 -10.55 -18.94
C ARG A 125 -4.37 -9.92 -20.28
N GLY A 126 -5.22 -9.04 -20.78
CA GLY A 126 -5.05 -8.39 -22.08
C GLY A 126 -5.85 -9.07 -23.18
N VAL A 127 -6.03 -8.37 -24.29
CA VAL A 127 -6.90 -8.77 -25.40
C VAL A 127 -6.11 -8.71 -26.71
N THR A 128 -6.07 -9.82 -27.42
CA THR A 128 -5.41 -9.89 -28.74
C THR A 128 -6.40 -9.79 -29.89
N ARG A 129 -7.66 -10.20 -29.66
CA ARG A 129 -8.73 -10.16 -30.67
C ARG A 129 -9.99 -9.54 -30.07
N TYR A 130 -10.55 -8.59 -30.80
CA TYR A 130 -11.78 -7.92 -30.40
C TYR A 130 -13.01 -8.63 -30.97
N PRO A 131 -14.18 -8.61 -30.28
CA PRO A 131 -15.43 -9.10 -30.82
C PRO A 131 -15.87 -8.19 -31.99
N ILE A 132 -16.85 -8.64 -32.76
CA ILE A 132 -17.50 -7.82 -33.77
C ILE A 132 -18.91 -7.44 -33.29
N PRO A 133 -19.50 -6.33 -33.77
CA PRO A 133 -20.91 -6.03 -33.51
C PRO A 133 -21.80 -7.22 -33.84
N GLY A 134 -22.79 -7.51 -32.96
CA GLY A 134 -23.64 -8.69 -33.07
C GLY A 134 -23.12 -9.93 -32.33
N CYS A 135 -21.86 -9.96 -31.88
CA CYS A 135 -21.32 -11.05 -31.06
C CYS A 135 -22.15 -11.24 -29.80
N GLU A 136 -22.42 -12.48 -29.41
CA GLU A 136 -23.22 -12.84 -28.25
C GLU A 136 -22.49 -12.54 -26.94
N VAL A 137 -23.24 -12.03 -25.98
CA VAL A 137 -22.76 -11.75 -24.61
C VAL A 137 -23.38 -12.81 -23.70
N ILE A 138 -22.54 -13.56 -23.02
CA ILE A 138 -22.90 -14.70 -22.18
C ILE A 138 -22.46 -14.42 -20.73
N PRO A 139 -23.24 -14.82 -19.70
CA PRO A 139 -22.80 -14.75 -18.32
C PRO A 139 -21.51 -15.53 -18.06
N VAL A 140 -20.66 -15.02 -17.21
CA VAL A 140 -19.53 -15.79 -16.65
C VAL A 140 -20.06 -16.71 -15.57
N THR A 141 -19.71 -18.00 -15.63
CA THR A 141 -20.08 -19.00 -14.63
C THR A 141 -19.06 -19.06 -13.49
N THR A 142 -19.43 -19.67 -12.37
CA THR A 142 -18.48 -19.94 -11.28
C THR A 142 -17.31 -20.83 -11.74
N GLU A 143 -17.52 -21.72 -12.71
CA GLU A 143 -16.43 -22.52 -13.31
C GLU A 143 -15.46 -21.65 -14.12
N ASP A 144 -15.98 -20.69 -14.90
CA ASP A 144 -15.14 -19.70 -15.59
C ASP A 144 -14.33 -18.87 -14.57
N MET A 145 -14.99 -18.43 -13.48
CA MET A 145 -14.31 -17.71 -12.41
C MET A 145 -13.18 -18.53 -11.79
N ARG A 146 -13.41 -19.83 -11.55
CA ARG A 146 -12.32 -20.71 -11.08
C ARG A 146 -11.16 -20.78 -12.07
N ALA A 147 -11.45 -20.82 -13.37
CA ALA A 147 -10.39 -20.83 -14.41
C ALA A 147 -9.64 -19.50 -14.48
N ILE A 148 -10.32 -18.36 -14.26
CA ILE A 148 -9.70 -17.02 -14.21
C ILE A 148 -8.79 -16.88 -12.98
N PHE A 149 -9.26 -17.36 -11.83
CA PHE A 149 -8.55 -17.25 -10.55
C PHE A 149 -7.76 -18.52 -10.18
N ALA A 150 -7.75 -19.53 -11.06
CA ALA A 150 -6.82 -20.65 -10.88
C ALA A 150 -5.43 -20.06 -10.71
N ALA A 151 -4.88 -20.16 -9.50
CA ALA A 151 -3.53 -19.71 -9.25
C ALA A 151 -2.61 -20.43 -10.20
N ALA A 152 -1.89 -19.67 -11.02
CA ALA A 152 -0.74 -20.20 -11.73
C ALA A 152 0.27 -20.75 -10.70
N ASP A 153 1.23 -21.56 -11.12
CA ASP A 153 2.30 -22.05 -10.24
C ASP A 153 3.19 -20.93 -9.66
N ASP A 154 2.82 -19.66 -9.91
CA ASP A 154 3.51 -18.49 -9.40
C ASP A 154 3.32 -18.32 -7.89
N PRO A 155 4.35 -17.87 -7.17
CA PRO A 155 4.28 -17.58 -5.74
C PRO A 155 3.13 -16.63 -5.40
N HIS A 156 2.19 -17.09 -4.56
CA HIS A 156 1.00 -16.32 -4.19
C HIS A 156 0.55 -16.60 -2.76
N VAL A 157 -0.28 -15.72 -2.23
CA VAL A 157 -0.97 -15.89 -0.95
C VAL A 157 -2.47 -15.69 -1.12
N GLU A 158 -3.26 -16.51 -0.45
CA GLU A 158 -4.71 -16.35 -0.40
C GLU A 158 -5.09 -15.36 0.68
N ILE A 159 -5.97 -14.40 0.38
CA ILE A 159 -6.36 -13.34 1.31
C ILE A 159 -7.83 -13.36 1.69
N GLY A 160 -8.65 -14.13 0.99
CA GLY A 160 -10.09 -14.13 1.22
C GLY A 160 -10.86 -14.83 0.11
N THR A 161 -12.13 -14.49 -0.02
CA THR A 161 -13.05 -15.06 -0.98
C THR A 161 -13.48 -14.04 -2.02
N VAL A 162 -13.49 -14.43 -3.29
CA VAL A 162 -13.88 -13.58 -4.43
C VAL A 162 -15.40 -13.41 -4.44
N TYR A 163 -15.87 -12.18 -4.41
CA TYR A 163 -17.30 -11.87 -4.56
C TYR A 163 -17.76 -12.08 -6.02
N PRO A 164 -18.96 -12.67 -6.28
CA PRO A 164 -19.99 -13.09 -5.33
C PRO A 164 -19.89 -14.55 -4.86
N THR A 165 -18.81 -15.24 -5.18
CA THR A 165 -18.62 -16.66 -4.85
C THR A 165 -18.31 -16.86 -3.36
N GLU A 166 -18.50 -18.08 -2.86
CA GLU A 166 -18.18 -18.44 -1.48
C GLU A 166 -16.94 -19.34 -1.38
N ASP A 167 -16.50 -19.92 -2.49
CA ASP A 167 -15.47 -20.96 -2.56
C ASP A 167 -14.21 -20.55 -3.36
N ILE A 168 -14.31 -19.53 -4.20
CA ILE A 168 -13.16 -19.08 -4.99
C ILE A 168 -12.27 -18.21 -4.15
N ARG A 169 -10.99 -18.61 -4.06
CA ARG A 169 -9.99 -17.87 -3.28
C ARG A 169 -9.47 -16.66 -4.04
N GLY A 170 -9.46 -15.53 -3.35
CA GLY A 170 -8.80 -14.31 -3.81
C GLY A 170 -7.32 -14.37 -3.49
N THR A 171 -6.48 -14.28 -4.52
CA THR A 171 -5.03 -14.44 -4.42
C THR A 171 -4.29 -13.14 -4.68
N LEU A 172 -3.17 -12.95 -3.98
CA LEU A 172 -2.18 -11.92 -4.29
C LEU A 172 -0.88 -12.62 -4.71
N TYR A 173 -0.41 -12.31 -5.92
CA TYR A 173 0.88 -12.77 -6.41
C TYR A 173 2.01 -12.00 -5.74
N ILE A 174 2.92 -12.70 -5.06
CA ILE A 174 3.95 -12.10 -4.22
C ILE A 174 4.92 -11.27 -5.05
N ASP A 175 5.57 -11.86 -6.05
CA ASP A 175 6.59 -11.20 -6.83
C ASP A 175 6.06 -10.00 -7.63
N PRO A 176 4.93 -10.09 -8.37
CA PRO A 176 4.35 -8.94 -9.06
C PRO A 176 3.93 -7.80 -8.11
N MET A 177 3.38 -8.14 -6.92
CA MET A 177 2.97 -7.16 -5.92
C MET A 177 4.17 -6.47 -5.29
N LEU A 178 5.16 -7.23 -4.82
CA LEU A 178 6.30 -6.68 -4.08
C LEU A 178 7.32 -6.01 -5.02
N SER A 179 7.50 -6.50 -6.25
CA SER A 179 8.45 -5.89 -7.18
C SER A 179 8.06 -4.48 -7.64
N LYS A 180 6.78 -4.11 -7.57
CA LYS A 180 6.26 -2.81 -8.05
C LYS A 180 5.49 -2.04 -6.99
N HIS A 181 5.79 -2.27 -5.73
CA HIS A 181 5.14 -1.62 -4.60
C HIS A 181 3.63 -1.86 -4.54
N PHE A 182 3.04 -1.67 -3.38
CA PHE A 182 1.59 -1.78 -3.22
C PHE A 182 1.05 -0.72 -2.27
N ALA A 183 -0.25 -0.43 -2.42
CA ALA A 183 -0.97 0.45 -1.51
C ALA A 183 -2.23 -0.23 -0.96
N VAL A 184 -2.47 -0.07 0.35
CA VAL A 184 -3.72 -0.47 1.02
C VAL A 184 -4.43 0.79 1.50
N LEU A 185 -5.58 1.06 0.93
CA LEU A 185 -6.32 2.30 1.09
C LEU A 185 -7.69 2.02 1.72
N GLY A 186 -8.14 2.86 2.63
CA GLY A 186 -9.46 2.68 3.24
C GLY A 186 -9.71 3.62 4.41
N SER A 187 -10.94 4.07 4.57
CA SER A 187 -11.36 4.92 5.68
C SER A 187 -11.23 4.21 7.03
N THR A 188 -11.22 4.97 8.12
CA THR A 188 -11.21 4.43 9.49
C THR A 188 -12.39 3.49 9.72
N GLY A 189 -12.17 2.38 10.43
CA GLY A 189 -13.22 1.42 10.78
C GLY A 189 -13.61 0.44 9.66
N THR A 190 -12.94 0.46 8.50
CA THR A 190 -13.22 -0.48 7.39
C THR A 190 -12.54 -1.84 7.56
N GLY A 191 -11.65 -1.98 8.56
CA GLY A 191 -10.84 -3.17 8.80
C GLY A 191 -9.47 -3.13 8.13
N LYS A 192 -8.97 -1.96 7.73
CA LYS A 192 -7.68 -1.75 7.05
C LYS A 192 -6.52 -2.42 7.80
N SER A 193 -6.30 -2.07 9.08
CA SER A 193 -5.19 -2.62 9.88
C SER A 193 -5.27 -4.15 10.01
N THR A 194 -6.49 -4.71 10.19
CA THR A 194 -6.69 -6.17 10.23
C THR A 194 -6.37 -6.83 8.89
N SER A 195 -6.77 -6.21 7.77
CA SER A 195 -6.49 -6.74 6.43
C SER A 195 -5.00 -6.68 6.10
N VAL A 196 -4.30 -5.61 6.49
CA VAL A 196 -2.84 -5.51 6.39
C VAL A 196 -2.16 -6.59 7.21
N SER A 197 -2.60 -6.79 8.46
CA SER A 197 -2.09 -7.86 9.32
C SER A 197 -2.27 -9.23 8.66
N LEU A 198 -3.43 -9.52 8.07
CA LEU A 198 -3.69 -10.76 7.35
C LEU A 198 -2.71 -10.95 6.19
N ILE A 199 -2.55 -9.95 5.33
CA ILE A 199 -1.64 -10.00 4.18
C ILE A 199 -0.21 -10.29 4.65
N LEU A 200 0.28 -9.54 5.65
CA LEU A 200 1.64 -9.71 6.15
C LEU A 200 1.85 -11.06 6.85
N HIS A 201 0.85 -11.58 7.57
CA HIS A 201 0.91 -12.94 8.13
C HIS A 201 1.00 -14.00 7.03
N ARG A 202 0.20 -13.89 5.97
CA ARG A 202 0.24 -14.83 4.83
C ARG A 202 1.59 -14.80 4.13
N ILE A 203 2.14 -13.61 3.89
CA ILE A 203 3.49 -13.45 3.32
C ILE A 203 4.55 -14.06 4.25
N SER A 204 4.48 -13.81 5.56
CA SER A 204 5.42 -14.35 6.52
C SER A 204 5.36 -15.88 6.66
N GLN A 205 4.16 -16.45 6.54
CA GLN A 205 3.97 -17.92 6.52
C GLN A 205 4.56 -18.53 5.24
N TYR A 206 4.39 -17.87 4.11
CA TYR A 206 4.97 -18.29 2.83
C TYR A 206 6.50 -18.15 2.82
N SER A 207 7.02 -17.04 3.38
CA SER A 207 8.44 -16.70 3.40
C SER A 207 8.93 -16.42 4.82
N PRO A 208 9.19 -17.46 5.64
CA PRO A 208 9.59 -17.29 7.05
C PRO A 208 10.98 -16.67 7.22
N GLU A 209 11.81 -16.70 6.18
CA GLU A 209 13.12 -16.03 6.13
C GLU A 209 13.07 -14.69 5.37
N GLY A 210 11.88 -14.12 5.19
CA GLY A 210 11.69 -12.81 4.58
C GLY A 210 12.21 -11.67 5.45
N HIS A 211 12.23 -10.46 4.89
CA HIS A 211 12.73 -9.26 5.56
C HIS A 211 11.69 -8.14 5.42
N ILE A 212 10.93 -7.90 6.48
CA ILE A 212 9.85 -6.91 6.50
C ILE A 212 10.11 -5.92 7.63
N VAL A 213 10.15 -4.64 7.30
CA VAL A 213 10.24 -3.55 8.28
C VAL A 213 8.94 -2.75 8.20
N MET A 214 8.19 -2.71 9.29
CA MET A 214 6.92 -1.99 9.38
C MET A 214 7.05 -0.79 10.31
N ILE A 215 6.74 0.39 9.81
CA ILE A 215 6.63 1.62 10.59
C ILE A 215 5.20 1.75 11.09
N ASP A 216 5.04 1.74 12.41
CA ASP A 216 3.76 1.78 13.11
C ASP A 216 3.65 3.06 13.97
N PRO A 217 2.95 4.12 13.49
CA PRO A 217 2.83 5.37 14.23
C PRO A 217 1.83 5.33 15.37
N HIS A 218 1.04 4.26 15.50
CA HIS A 218 -0.01 4.14 16.50
C HIS A 218 0.21 3.02 17.51
N GLY A 219 1.21 2.15 17.30
CA GLY A 219 1.52 1.02 18.17
C GLY A 219 0.49 -0.11 18.12
N GLU A 220 -0.28 -0.20 17.02
CA GLU A 220 -1.39 -1.15 16.89
C GLU A 220 -0.93 -2.58 16.57
N TYR A 221 0.20 -2.73 15.86
CA TYR A 221 0.60 -4.03 15.27
C TYR A 221 1.46 -4.90 16.16
N SER A 222 1.98 -4.37 17.25
CA SER A 222 2.89 -5.09 18.15
C SER A 222 2.31 -6.41 18.68
N ALA A 223 1.04 -6.40 19.06
CA ALA A 223 0.34 -7.60 19.56
C ALA A 223 0.11 -8.62 18.43
N ALA A 224 -0.24 -8.16 17.24
CA ALA A 224 -0.56 -8.99 16.09
C ALA A 224 0.62 -9.87 15.63
N PHE A 225 1.84 -9.35 15.70
CA PHE A 225 3.03 -10.03 15.18
C PHE A 225 3.95 -10.62 16.27
N LYS A 226 3.48 -10.76 17.50
CA LYS A 226 4.26 -11.30 18.61
C LYS A 226 4.89 -12.68 18.33
N SER A 227 4.20 -13.53 17.55
CA SER A 227 4.67 -14.89 17.24
C SER A 227 5.72 -14.93 16.11
N CYS A 228 5.67 -14.03 15.14
CA CYS A 228 6.50 -14.05 13.92
C CYS A 228 7.28 -12.76 13.68
N GLY A 229 7.35 -11.85 14.66
CA GLY A 229 8.05 -10.59 14.54
C GLY A 229 8.82 -10.21 15.79
N GLU A 230 9.52 -9.06 15.69
CA GLU A 230 10.15 -8.37 16.81
C GLU A 230 9.67 -6.94 16.89
N LEU A 231 9.44 -6.48 18.11
CA LEU A 231 8.99 -5.12 18.40
C LEU A 231 10.18 -4.23 18.77
N PHE A 232 10.27 -3.11 18.09
CA PHE A 232 11.15 -2.00 18.40
C PHE A 232 10.32 -0.77 18.77
N ASN A 233 10.60 -0.18 19.91
CA ASN A 233 9.97 1.04 20.40
C ASN A 233 11.05 1.95 21.02
N VAL A 234 10.67 3.11 21.53
CA VAL A 234 11.63 4.07 22.11
C VAL A 234 12.43 3.52 23.30
N ASP A 235 11.99 2.44 23.95
CA ASP A 235 12.68 1.85 25.09
C ASP A 235 13.80 0.88 24.66
N ASN A 236 13.67 0.25 23.49
CA ASN A 236 14.63 -0.74 22.99
C ASN A 236 15.24 -0.39 21.62
N LEU A 237 14.70 0.58 20.89
CA LEU A 237 15.27 1.09 19.65
C LEU A 237 16.41 2.05 19.99
N GLN A 238 17.64 1.58 19.89
CA GLN A 238 18.81 2.43 19.99
C GLN A 238 19.19 2.91 18.60
N LEU A 239 18.67 4.08 18.19
CA LEU A 239 18.95 4.73 16.92
C LEU A 239 20.03 5.81 17.11
N PRO A 240 21.33 5.52 16.94
CA PRO A 240 22.36 6.48 17.26
C PRO A 240 22.33 7.71 16.35
N TYR A 241 22.48 8.91 16.92
CA TYR A 241 22.51 10.18 16.20
C TYR A 241 23.58 10.23 15.09
N TRP A 242 24.64 9.47 15.17
CA TRP A 242 25.70 9.45 14.15
C TRP A 242 25.29 8.67 12.88
N LEU A 243 24.17 7.94 12.91
CA LEU A 243 23.56 7.35 11.71
C LEU A 243 22.82 8.39 10.85
N LEU A 244 22.47 9.55 11.38
CA LEU A 244 21.83 10.62 10.61
C LEU A 244 22.76 11.12 9.51
N ASN A 245 22.24 11.34 8.30
CA ASN A 245 22.94 12.10 7.28
C ASN A 245 22.85 13.60 7.56
N PHE A 246 23.45 14.42 6.72
CA PHE A 246 23.48 15.87 6.93
C PHE A 246 22.10 16.52 6.87
N GLU A 247 21.25 16.10 5.93
CA GLU A 247 19.89 16.64 5.79
C GLU A 247 19.03 16.31 7.03
N GLU A 248 19.13 15.09 7.53
CA GLU A 248 18.46 14.65 8.75
C GLU A 248 18.98 15.40 10.00
N HIS A 249 20.29 15.67 10.08
CA HIS A 249 20.84 16.55 11.13
C HIS A 249 20.25 17.95 11.04
N CYS A 250 20.14 18.52 9.84
CA CYS A 250 19.55 19.84 9.64
C CYS A 250 18.08 19.89 10.08
N GLU A 251 17.31 18.83 9.85
CA GLU A 251 15.92 18.79 10.30
C GLU A 251 15.78 18.79 11.84
N VAL A 252 16.69 18.11 12.54
CA VAL A 252 16.66 18.02 14.01
C VAL A 252 17.29 19.25 14.69
N MET A 253 18.38 19.78 14.10
CA MET A 253 19.20 20.79 14.76
C MET A 253 18.85 22.23 14.41
N LEU A 254 18.25 22.48 13.23
CA LEU A 254 18.00 23.83 12.75
C LEU A 254 16.56 24.27 13.04
N THR A 255 16.45 25.43 13.68
CA THR A 255 15.16 26.03 14.07
C THR A 255 14.83 27.30 13.29
N THR A 256 15.70 27.68 12.36
CA THR A 256 15.62 28.89 11.53
C THR A 256 15.17 28.58 10.11
N ASP A 257 14.76 29.61 9.36
CA ASP A 257 14.33 29.51 7.98
C ASP A 257 15.15 30.44 7.05
N GLY A 258 15.02 30.22 5.74
CA GLY A 258 15.61 31.09 4.71
C GLY A 258 17.13 31.20 4.81
N ALA A 259 17.66 32.43 4.70
CA ALA A 259 19.09 32.69 4.68
C ALA A 259 19.81 32.37 6.00
N GLU A 260 19.11 32.50 7.14
CA GLU A 260 19.65 32.10 8.45
C GLU A 260 19.84 30.60 8.55
N ARG A 261 18.86 29.81 8.07
CA ARG A 261 18.95 28.37 8.01
C ARG A 261 20.16 27.91 7.20
N GLN A 262 20.42 28.54 6.04
CA GLN A 262 21.58 28.19 5.23
C GLN A 262 22.91 28.46 5.97
N ARG A 263 23.01 29.58 6.68
CA ARG A 263 24.20 29.91 7.48
C ARG A 263 24.40 28.91 8.62
N ASP A 264 23.34 28.58 9.35
CA ASP A 264 23.38 27.59 10.43
C ASP A 264 23.75 26.20 9.88
N ALA A 265 23.24 25.82 8.68
CA ALA A 265 23.58 24.58 8.00
C ALA A 265 25.08 24.52 7.61
N ASP A 266 25.64 25.59 7.07
CA ASP A 266 27.07 25.64 6.68
C ASP A 266 27.99 25.47 7.90
N ILE A 267 27.64 26.09 9.03
CA ILE A 267 28.36 25.95 10.30
C ILE A 267 28.22 24.50 10.82
N LEU A 268 27.01 23.95 10.81
CA LEU A 268 26.74 22.57 11.24
C LEU A 268 27.56 21.58 10.39
N ALA A 269 27.55 21.72 9.05
CA ALA A 269 28.31 20.86 8.14
C ALA A 269 29.81 20.85 8.48
N LYS A 270 30.41 22.03 8.68
CA LYS A 270 31.82 22.16 9.05
C LYS A 270 32.14 21.49 10.38
N CYS A 271 31.33 21.75 11.40
CA CYS A 271 31.55 21.22 12.75
C CYS A 271 31.31 19.71 12.81
N LEU A 272 30.27 19.22 12.11
CA LEU A 272 29.91 17.79 12.04
C LEU A 272 31.02 16.99 11.31
N LEU A 273 31.52 17.48 10.18
CA LEU A 273 32.64 16.86 9.47
C LEU A 273 33.89 16.78 10.37
N ALA A 274 34.23 17.86 11.09
CA ALA A 274 35.33 17.88 12.01
C ALA A 274 35.16 16.89 13.18
N ALA A 275 33.94 16.78 13.74
CA ALA A 275 33.64 15.80 14.79
C ALA A 275 33.78 14.36 14.30
N ARG A 276 33.25 14.05 13.10
CA ARG A 276 33.37 12.72 12.48
C ARG A 276 34.83 12.36 12.19
N THR A 277 35.62 13.30 11.66
CA THR A 277 37.03 13.08 11.33
C THR A 277 37.88 12.83 12.59
N LYS A 278 37.50 13.39 13.75
CA LYS A 278 38.17 13.16 15.03
C LYS A 278 37.95 11.78 15.62
N GLY A 279 36.87 11.08 15.18
CA GLY A 279 36.51 9.77 15.68
C GLY A 279 37.52 8.69 15.27
N LYS A 280 37.79 7.71 16.15
CA LYS A 280 38.70 6.57 15.86
C LYS A 280 38.27 5.76 14.63
N ALA A 281 36.99 5.68 14.36
CA ALA A 281 36.46 4.98 13.18
C ALA A 281 36.89 5.66 11.86
N ALA A 282 37.24 6.95 11.88
CA ALA A 282 37.69 7.67 10.71
C ALA A 282 39.09 7.20 10.22
N GLU A 283 39.94 6.69 11.12
CA GLU A 283 41.30 6.24 10.79
C GLU A 283 41.29 5.05 9.80
N SER A 284 40.26 4.23 9.82
CA SER A 284 40.13 3.07 8.92
C SER A 284 39.51 3.40 7.57
N LEU A 285 38.97 4.63 7.38
CA LEU A 285 38.28 5.05 6.17
C LEU A 285 39.17 5.97 5.34
N GLY A 286 39.23 5.75 4.03
CA GLY A 286 40.08 6.56 3.13
C GLY A 286 39.63 8.02 3.00
N LYS A 287 38.32 8.29 3.10
CA LYS A 287 37.71 9.62 3.03
C LYS A 287 36.46 9.70 3.88
N VAL A 288 36.41 10.60 4.82
CA VAL A 288 35.24 10.92 5.64
C VAL A 288 34.49 12.09 5.02
N THR A 289 33.18 11.98 4.96
CA THR A 289 32.28 13.05 4.52
C THR A 289 31.31 13.42 5.64
N VAL A 290 30.56 14.49 5.44
CA VAL A 290 29.51 14.89 6.37
C VAL A 290 28.38 13.85 6.50
N ASP A 291 28.24 12.95 5.53
CA ASP A 291 27.24 11.88 5.50
C ASP A 291 27.80 10.50 5.89
N SER A 292 29.08 10.38 6.20
CA SER A 292 29.67 9.10 6.60
C SER A 292 29.04 8.59 7.90
N PRO A 293 28.40 7.41 7.92
CA PRO A 293 27.69 6.89 9.09
C PRO A 293 28.70 6.27 10.09
N ILE A 294 29.50 7.10 10.72
CA ILE A 294 30.52 6.71 11.69
C ILE A 294 30.31 7.38 13.05
N PRO A 295 30.58 6.66 14.14
CA PRO A 295 30.45 7.21 15.48
C PRO A 295 31.33 8.44 15.72
N TYR A 296 30.77 9.46 16.37
CA TYR A 296 31.48 10.61 16.90
C TYR A 296 30.87 10.99 18.26
N LEU A 297 31.61 11.77 19.06
CA LEU A 297 31.12 12.21 20.37
C LEU A 297 30.33 13.52 20.26
N LEU A 298 29.13 13.59 20.86
CA LEU A 298 28.37 14.86 20.98
C LEU A 298 29.17 15.93 21.75
N THR A 299 30.00 15.51 22.69
CA THR A 299 30.92 16.40 23.40
C THR A 299 31.98 17.01 22.49
N ASP A 300 32.49 16.25 21.50
CA ASP A 300 33.41 16.77 20.51
C ASP A 300 32.74 17.79 19.60
N LEU A 301 31.51 17.49 19.13
CA LEU A 301 30.75 18.45 18.34
C LEU A 301 30.50 19.74 19.11
N ASN A 302 30.12 19.67 20.40
CA ASN A 302 29.94 20.84 21.25
C ASN A 302 31.23 21.63 21.43
N GLN A 303 32.37 20.96 21.71
CA GLN A 303 33.68 21.62 21.85
C GLN A 303 34.10 22.30 20.55
N ILE A 304 33.88 21.70 19.40
CA ILE A 304 34.18 22.27 18.09
C ILE A 304 33.33 23.52 17.84
N LEU A 305 32.03 23.48 18.13
CA LEU A 305 31.15 24.65 18.03
C LEU A 305 31.65 25.81 18.90
N VAL A 306 32.03 25.55 20.15
CA VAL A 306 32.59 26.55 21.06
C VAL A 306 33.94 27.08 20.57
N ALA A 307 34.82 26.20 20.08
CA ALA A 307 36.12 26.60 19.57
C ALA A 307 36.03 27.47 18.30
N GLU A 308 35.15 27.13 17.38
CA GLU A 308 34.89 27.93 16.17
C GLU A 308 34.26 29.29 16.51
N MET A 309 33.34 29.34 17.47
CA MET A 309 32.80 30.59 18.00
C MET A 309 33.86 31.48 18.61
N GLY A 310 34.83 30.91 19.34
CA GLY A 310 35.93 31.64 19.96
C GLY A 310 36.99 32.18 18.98
N LYS A 311 37.00 31.72 17.71
CA LYS A 311 37.90 32.23 16.65
C LYS A 311 37.34 33.47 15.96
N LEU A 312 36.07 33.82 16.20
CA LEU A 312 35.45 35.00 15.61
C LEU A 312 36.02 36.26 16.25
N ASP A 313 36.34 37.26 15.43
CA ASP A 313 36.72 38.59 15.91
C ASP A 313 35.57 39.22 16.72
N ARG A 314 35.87 40.24 17.53
CA ARG A 314 34.89 40.92 18.40
C ARG A 314 33.64 41.43 17.68
N ALA A 315 33.68 41.60 16.36
CA ALA A 315 32.57 42.01 15.50
C ALA A 315 31.86 40.82 14.84
N GLY A 316 32.30 39.57 15.05
CA GLY A 316 31.70 38.38 14.43
C GLY A 316 30.39 38.00 15.09
N ASP A 317 29.41 37.57 14.28
CA ASP A 317 28.11 37.10 14.76
C ASP A 317 28.21 35.68 15.37
N THR A 318 28.10 35.57 16.67
CA THR A 318 28.19 34.31 17.43
C THR A 318 26.79 33.63 17.55
N THR A 319 25.72 34.30 17.16
CA THR A 319 24.33 33.85 17.33
C THR A 319 24.06 32.48 16.72
N PRO A 320 24.50 32.15 15.48
CA PRO A 320 24.29 30.84 14.87
C PRO A 320 24.93 29.71 15.69
N TYR A 321 26.15 29.91 16.19
CA TYR A 321 26.86 28.91 17.00
C TYR A 321 26.15 28.68 18.34
N GLN A 322 25.65 29.74 18.96
CA GLN A 322 24.88 29.63 20.21
C GLN A 322 23.57 28.90 20.00
N ARG A 323 22.83 29.16 18.90
CA ARG A 323 21.61 28.44 18.56
C ARG A 323 21.87 26.93 18.43
N LEU A 324 22.86 26.53 17.64
CA LEU A 324 23.23 25.14 17.46
C LEU A 324 23.66 24.46 18.76
N LYS A 325 24.46 25.15 19.57
CA LYS A 325 24.88 24.66 20.89
C LYS A 325 23.69 24.46 21.82
N ASN A 326 22.81 25.44 21.93
CA ASN A 326 21.65 25.37 22.79
C ASN A 326 20.71 24.24 22.36
N LYS A 327 20.48 24.06 21.04
CA LYS A 327 19.68 22.96 20.53
C LYS A 327 20.31 21.59 20.81
N LEU A 328 21.63 21.47 20.69
CA LEU A 328 22.34 20.23 21.04
C LEU A 328 22.23 19.92 22.53
N ASP A 329 22.37 20.94 23.41
CA ASP A 329 22.24 20.77 24.86
C ASP A 329 20.77 20.40 25.23
N GLU A 330 19.75 20.97 24.56
CA GLU A 330 18.34 20.61 24.70
C GLU A 330 18.10 19.14 24.37
N LEU A 331 18.54 18.68 23.19
CA LEU A 331 18.37 17.29 22.73
C LEU A 331 19.05 16.28 23.67
N ARG A 332 20.17 16.65 24.29
CA ARG A 332 20.87 15.80 25.26
C ARG A 332 20.22 15.76 26.62
N ALA A 333 19.60 16.85 27.03
CA ALA A 333 18.99 16.99 28.36
C ALA A 333 17.57 16.39 28.43
N ASP A 334 16.85 16.32 27.32
CA ASP A 334 15.47 15.84 27.30
C ASP A 334 15.42 14.30 27.25
N PRO A 335 14.86 13.65 28.28
CA PRO A 335 14.75 12.18 28.32
C PRO A 335 14.03 11.55 27.12
N ARG A 336 13.14 12.28 26.45
CA ARG A 336 12.39 11.81 25.29
C ARG A 336 13.27 11.49 24.09
N TYR A 337 14.46 12.09 24.01
CA TYR A 337 15.42 11.87 22.93
C TYR A 337 16.55 10.88 23.29
N THR A 338 16.49 10.24 24.46
CA THR A 338 17.56 9.36 24.95
C THR A 338 17.83 8.18 24.00
N PHE A 339 16.80 7.66 23.33
CA PHE A 339 16.91 6.57 22.35
C PHE A 339 17.81 6.94 21.16
N MET A 340 18.01 8.24 20.89
CA MET A 340 18.80 8.76 19.77
C MET A 340 20.05 9.53 20.23
N PHE A 341 19.91 10.43 21.20
CA PHE A 341 20.94 11.38 21.62
C PHE A 341 21.60 11.02 22.94
N SER A 342 21.55 9.76 23.37
CA SER A 342 22.32 9.32 24.55
C SER A 342 23.82 9.40 24.28
N GLY A 343 24.57 9.95 25.24
CA GLY A 343 26.04 9.94 25.22
C GLY A 343 26.68 8.54 25.30
N MET A 344 25.87 7.49 25.55
CA MET A 344 26.31 6.10 25.56
C MET A 344 26.27 5.43 24.18
N LEU A 345 25.64 6.05 23.17
CA LEU A 345 25.54 5.54 21.80
C LEU A 345 26.78 5.90 20.95
N VAL A 346 27.96 5.70 21.49
CA VAL A 346 29.24 6.13 20.87
C VAL A 346 30.04 4.98 20.24
N SER A 347 29.60 3.74 20.44
CA SER A 347 30.21 2.57 19.80
C SER A 347 29.62 2.32 18.43
N ASP A 348 30.40 1.70 17.54
CA ASP A 348 29.90 1.27 16.25
C ASP A 348 28.99 0.05 16.43
N THR A 349 27.68 0.31 16.40
CA THR A 349 26.63 -0.71 16.51
C THR A 349 25.89 -0.91 15.20
N MET A 350 26.34 -0.31 14.09
CA MET A 350 25.60 -0.30 12.82
C MET A 350 25.28 -1.71 12.32
N GLY A 351 26.25 -2.62 12.34
CA GLY A 351 26.03 -4.00 11.90
C GLY A 351 25.00 -4.73 12.75
N SER A 352 25.07 -4.62 14.08
CA SER A 352 24.10 -5.21 14.99
C SER A 352 22.72 -4.58 14.84
N PHE A 353 22.64 -3.27 14.64
CA PHE A 353 21.39 -2.54 14.42
C PHE A 353 20.71 -2.99 13.13
N ILE A 354 21.45 -3.00 12.01
CA ILE A 354 20.96 -3.46 10.70
C ILE A 354 20.49 -4.92 10.79
N GLY A 355 21.30 -5.82 11.37
CA GLY A 355 20.98 -7.23 11.49
C GLY A 355 19.66 -7.47 12.25
N LYS A 356 19.46 -6.79 13.37
CA LYS A 356 18.24 -6.88 14.16
C LYS A 356 17.04 -6.28 13.42
N LEU A 357 17.19 -5.05 12.94
CA LEU A 357 16.08 -4.30 12.32
C LEU A 357 15.61 -4.93 11.01
N PHE A 358 16.52 -5.38 10.16
CA PHE A 358 16.18 -5.97 8.86
C PHE A 358 15.98 -7.48 8.93
N ARG A 359 16.05 -8.04 10.13
CA ARG A 359 15.91 -9.48 10.33
C ARG A 359 16.92 -10.28 9.50
N LEU A 360 18.18 -9.94 9.62
CA LEU A 360 19.31 -10.55 8.91
C LEU A 360 20.28 -11.21 9.90
N PRO A 361 20.10 -12.51 10.19
CA PRO A 361 19.11 -13.48 9.70
C PRO A 361 17.74 -13.36 10.39
N ALA A 362 16.67 -13.82 9.71
CA ALA A 362 15.29 -13.74 10.20
C ALA A 362 14.97 -14.74 11.31
N HIS A 363 15.54 -15.94 11.24
CA HIS A 363 15.29 -17.02 12.21
C HIS A 363 13.79 -17.34 12.40
N GLY A 364 13.03 -17.39 11.31
CA GLY A 364 11.59 -17.64 11.33
C GLY A 364 10.73 -16.47 11.84
N LYS A 365 11.34 -15.29 12.07
CA LYS A 365 10.67 -14.05 12.47
C LYS A 365 10.95 -12.96 11.44
N PRO A 366 10.28 -12.96 10.29
CA PRO A 366 10.61 -12.08 9.16
C PRO A 366 10.24 -10.62 9.36
N ILE A 367 9.45 -10.27 10.39
CA ILE A 367 8.90 -8.91 10.56
C ILE A 367 9.57 -8.18 11.73
N SER A 368 9.98 -6.94 11.50
CA SER A 368 10.28 -5.93 12.51
C SER A 368 9.15 -4.90 12.56
N ILE A 369 8.52 -4.74 13.70
CA ILE A 369 7.55 -3.67 13.95
C ILE A 369 8.29 -2.55 14.66
N VAL A 370 8.36 -1.39 14.02
CA VAL A 370 8.95 -0.19 14.61
C VAL A 370 7.82 0.72 15.07
N ASP A 371 7.49 0.63 16.34
CA ASP A 371 6.50 1.46 17.01
C ASP A 371 7.11 2.84 17.29
N VAL A 372 6.67 3.83 16.51
CA VAL A 372 7.08 5.23 16.66
C VAL A 372 6.06 6.07 17.40
N SER A 373 5.02 5.47 18.00
CA SER A 373 3.98 6.18 18.76
C SER A 373 4.53 6.93 19.98
N GLY A 374 5.62 6.41 20.56
CA GLY A 374 6.33 7.04 21.68
C GLY A 374 7.39 8.05 21.26
N VAL A 375 7.68 8.21 19.97
CA VAL A 375 8.66 9.18 19.45
C VAL A 375 8.04 10.59 19.48
N PRO A 376 8.76 11.62 19.94
CA PRO A 376 8.29 13.01 19.85
C PRO A 376 7.94 13.39 18.41
N SER A 377 6.82 14.09 18.23
CA SER A 377 6.30 14.45 16.90
C SER A 377 7.30 15.24 16.05
N GLU A 378 8.14 16.03 16.71
CA GLU A 378 9.17 16.89 16.09
C GLU A 378 10.26 16.09 15.37
N VAL A 379 10.51 14.85 15.79
CA VAL A 379 11.56 14.00 15.20
C VAL A 379 11.05 12.72 14.58
N THR A 380 9.74 12.46 14.63
CA THR A 380 9.15 11.23 14.06
C THR A 380 9.49 11.09 12.57
N SER A 381 9.37 12.17 11.78
CA SER A 381 9.71 12.18 10.36
C SER A 381 11.18 11.87 10.12
N VAL A 382 12.08 12.38 10.97
CA VAL A 382 13.51 12.11 10.88
C VAL A 382 13.82 10.66 11.21
N VAL A 383 13.22 10.10 12.26
CA VAL A 383 13.37 8.67 12.60
C VAL A 383 12.95 7.80 11.43
N VAL A 384 11.80 8.06 10.84
CA VAL A 384 11.32 7.32 9.65
C VAL A 384 12.22 7.52 8.45
N SER A 385 12.76 8.73 8.24
CA SER A 385 13.75 9.01 7.20
C SER A 385 15.00 8.15 7.34
N VAL A 386 15.59 8.14 8.54
CA VAL A 386 16.81 7.34 8.82
C VAL A 386 16.54 5.86 8.56
N LEU A 387 15.42 5.32 9.04
CA LEU A 387 15.06 3.91 8.86
C LEU A 387 14.87 3.56 7.38
N ALA A 388 14.10 4.38 6.64
CA ALA A 388 13.85 4.18 5.21
C ALA A 388 15.15 4.29 4.39
N ARG A 389 16.00 5.29 4.72
CA ARG A 389 17.29 5.47 4.07
C ARG A 389 18.22 4.31 4.35
N MET A 390 18.29 3.82 5.58
CA MET A 390 19.11 2.65 5.92
C MET A 390 18.70 1.39 5.15
N VAL A 391 17.39 1.15 4.98
CA VAL A 391 16.88 0.07 4.12
C VAL A 391 17.40 0.23 2.70
N PHE A 392 17.30 1.43 2.14
CA PHE A 392 17.68 1.69 0.76
C PHE A 392 19.20 1.68 0.56
N ASP A 393 19.97 2.31 1.43
CA ASP A 393 21.43 2.32 1.40
C ASP A 393 22.00 0.91 1.57
N TYR A 394 21.47 0.11 2.50
CA TYR A 394 21.86 -1.29 2.65
C TYR A 394 21.65 -2.06 1.33
N ALA A 395 20.51 -1.92 0.70
CA ALA A 395 20.23 -2.59 -0.57
C ALA A 395 21.17 -2.14 -1.71
N ILE A 396 21.55 -0.85 -1.75
CA ILE A 396 22.52 -0.33 -2.73
C ILE A 396 23.91 -0.92 -2.49
N TRP A 397 24.38 -0.89 -1.24
CA TRP A 397 25.75 -1.30 -0.92
C TRP A 397 25.92 -2.82 -0.88
N SER A 398 24.84 -3.58 -0.64
CA SER A 398 24.88 -5.06 -0.64
C SER A 398 24.68 -5.69 -2.02
N ARG A 399 24.56 -4.92 -3.10
CA ARG A 399 24.22 -5.45 -4.45
C ARG A 399 25.24 -6.42 -5.03
N THR A 400 26.48 -6.46 -4.53
CA THR A 400 27.53 -7.41 -4.91
C THR A 400 27.46 -8.71 -4.13
N GLU A 401 26.64 -8.75 -3.08
CA GLU A 401 26.38 -9.90 -2.22
C GLU A 401 25.13 -10.65 -2.68
N ALA A 402 24.79 -11.74 -2.01
CA ALA A 402 23.52 -12.42 -2.20
C ALA A 402 22.36 -11.46 -1.88
N GLN A 403 21.48 -11.25 -2.85
CA GLN A 403 20.35 -10.32 -2.69
C GLN A 403 19.44 -10.74 -1.53
N ARG A 404 19.10 -9.76 -0.70
CA ARG A 404 18.16 -9.89 0.42
C ARG A 404 17.09 -8.80 0.27
N PRO A 405 16.02 -9.08 -0.52
CA PRO A 405 14.95 -8.09 -0.72
C PRO A 405 14.29 -7.70 0.60
N ILE A 406 14.02 -6.42 0.77
CA ILE A 406 13.37 -5.87 1.97
C ILE A 406 12.06 -5.20 1.59
N LEU A 407 11.00 -5.56 2.32
CA LEU A 407 9.72 -4.87 2.26
C LEU A 407 9.66 -3.82 3.37
N LEU A 408 9.57 -2.54 2.99
CA LEU A 408 9.30 -1.44 3.91
C LEU A 408 7.81 -1.10 3.88
N VAL A 409 7.11 -1.27 5.00
CA VAL A 409 5.69 -0.96 5.15
C VAL A 409 5.54 0.32 5.96
N CYS A 410 4.85 1.31 5.42
CA CYS A 410 4.59 2.59 6.07
C CYS A 410 3.09 2.72 6.37
N GLU A 411 2.71 2.57 7.64
CA GLU A 411 1.35 2.89 8.11
C GLU A 411 1.19 4.41 8.19
N GLU A 412 0.00 4.90 7.87
CA GLU A 412 -0.33 6.32 7.75
C GLU A 412 0.64 7.10 6.84
N ALA A 413 0.92 6.51 5.68
CA ALA A 413 1.94 6.99 4.73
C ALA A 413 1.79 8.47 4.34
N HIS A 414 0.57 9.02 4.37
CA HIS A 414 0.30 10.43 4.10
C HIS A 414 1.02 11.39 5.09
N ARG A 415 1.43 10.90 6.28
CA ARG A 415 2.20 11.70 7.24
C ARG A 415 3.65 11.87 6.82
N TYR A 416 4.19 10.93 6.05
CA TYR A 416 5.60 10.88 5.65
C TYR A 416 5.83 11.38 4.22
N VAL A 417 4.83 11.21 3.37
CA VAL A 417 4.88 11.64 1.96
C VAL A 417 3.63 12.46 1.63
N PRO A 418 3.46 13.63 2.30
CA PRO A 418 2.30 14.48 2.08
C PRO A 418 2.31 15.08 0.67
N LYS A 419 1.09 15.37 0.13
CA LYS A 419 0.92 16.05 -1.15
C LYS A 419 1.49 17.47 -1.11
N ASP A 420 1.31 18.19 0.00
CA ASP A 420 1.87 19.53 0.21
C ASP A 420 3.37 19.44 0.49
N GLU A 421 4.16 20.00 -0.42
CA GLU A 421 5.63 20.00 -0.32
C GLU A 421 6.17 20.86 0.83
N ASN A 422 5.39 21.80 1.32
CA ASN A 422 5.79 22.67 2.43
C ASN A 422 5.48 22.07 3.81
N SER A 423 4.69 21.00 3.88
CA SER A 423 4.50 20.28 5.13
C SER A 423 5.78 19.52 5.48
N GLY A 424 6.27 19.65 6.73
CA GLY A 424 7.57 19.20 7.21
C GLY A 424 7.96 17.75 6.84
N GLY A 425 9.22 17.37 7.11
CA GLY A 425 9.73 16.04 6.80
C GLY A 425 10.21 15.88 5.35
N GLN A 426 10.97 16.84 4.85
CA GLN A 426 11.53 16.81 3.49
C GLN A 426 12.44 15.62 3.25
N ALA A 427 13.27 15.24 4.24
CA ALA A 427 14.19 14.12 4.14
C ALA A 427 13.43 12.79 3.97
N VAL A 428 12.38 12.54 4.77
CA VAL A 428 11.58 11.32 4.67
C VAL A 428 10.81 11.25 3.35
N ARG A 429 10.27 12.37 2.89
CA ARG A 429 9.60 12.45 1.60
C ARG A 429 10.55 12.09 0.46
N LYS A 430 11.72 12.72 0.38
CA LYS A 430 12.72 12.46 -0.66
C LYS A 430 13.15 11.01 -0.71
N ILE A 431 13.43 10.40 0.45
CA ILE A 431 13.86 9.00 0.47
C ILE A 431 12.75 8.04 0.06
N LEU A 432 11.50 8.24 0.50
CA LEU A 432 10.38 7.40 0.10
C LEU A 432 10.04 7.56 -1.39
N GLU A 433 10.08 8.79 -1.93
CA GLU A 433 9.95 9.02 -3.38
C GLU A 433 11.07 8.34 -4.18
N ARG A 434 12.30 8.34 -3.66
CA ARG A 434 13.42 7.66 -4.28
C ARG A 434 13.24 6.14 -4.26
N ILE A 435 12.81 5.57 -3.13
CA ILE A 435 12.48 4.14 -3.03
C ILE A 435 11.37 3.78 -4.01
N ALA A 436 10.30 4.59 -4.11
CA ALA A 436 9.21 4.35 -5.05
C ALA A 436 9.68 4.33 -6.52
N LYS A 437 10.64 5.18 -6.89
CA LYS A 437 11.17 5.27 -8.26
C LYS A 437 12.23 4.23 -8.58
N GLU A 438 13.08 3.90 -7.63
CA GLU A 438 14.32 3.13 -7.86
C GLU A 438 14.39 1.81 -7.07
N GLY A 439 13.60 1.65 -6.01
CA GLY A 439 13.68 0.55 -5.05
C GLY A 439 13.65 -0.83 -5.68
N ARG A 440 12.83 -1.02 -6.72
CA ARG A 440 12.73 -2.25 -7.47
C ARG A 440 14.10 -2.77 -7.96
N LYS A 441 14.97 -1.89 -8.43
CA LYS A 441 16.30 -2.25 -8.97
C LYS A 441 17.23 -2.82 -7.90
N TYR A 442 16.98 -2.52 -6.65
CA TYR A 442 17.80 -2.89 -5.51
C TYR A 442 17.12 -3.91 -4.58
N GLY A 443 15.94 -4.41 -4.96
CA GLY A 443 15.19 -5.34 -4.13
C GLY A 443 14.51 -4.70 -2.92
N VAL A 444 14.17 -3.41 -2.99
CA VAL A 444 13.38 -2.72 -1.96
C VAL A 444 11.96 -2.54 -2.44
N SER A 445 11.02 -3.12 -1.71
CA SER A 445 9.58 -2.94 -1.92
C SER A 445 9.01 -1.93 -0.92
N LEU A 446 8.00 -1.19 -1.35
CA LEU A 446 7.28 -0.23 -0.52
C LEU A 446 5.81 -0.65 -0.41
N GLY A 447 5.31 -0.79 0.82
CA GLY A 447 3.91 -0.98 1.15
C GLY A 447 3.37 0.29 1.79
N LEU A 448 2.46 0.99 1.11
CA LEU A 448 1.86 2.23 1.60
C LEU A 448 0.48 1.95 2.17
N ILE A 449 0.26 2.33 3.43
CA ILE A 449 -1.03 2.15 4.08
C ILE A 449 -1.53 3.52 4.49
N THR A 450 -2.73 3.91 4.05
CA THR A 450 -3.30 5.21 4.39
C THR A 450 -4.82 5.22 4.36
N GLN A 451 -5.39 6.04 5.24
CA GLN A 451 -6.82 6.37 5.23
C GLN A 451 -7.13 7.62 4.39
N ARG A 452 -6.11 8.37 3.96
CA ARG A 452 -6.23 9.63 3.21
C ARG A 452 -5.38 9.60 1.94
N PRO A 453 -5.78 8.84 0.92
CA PRO A 453 -5.02 8.78 -0.33
C PRO A 453 -4.91 10.13 -1.04
N SER A 454 -5.87 11.03 -0.89
CA SER A 454 -5.81 12.38 -1.48
C SER A 454 -4.74 13.29 -0.85
N ASP A 455 -4.31 12.99 0.38
CA ASP A 455 -3.25 13.73 1.06
C ASP A 455 -1.85 13.16 0.78
N LEU A 456 -1.77 12.02 0.08
CA LEU A 456 -0.52 11.38 -0.32
C LEU A 456 0.03 11.99 -1.62
N ALA A 457 1.34 12.12 -1.76
CA ALA A 457 1.99 12.57 -2.98
C ALA A 457 1.64 11.64 -4.17
N GLU A 458 1.05 12.21 -5.22
CA GLU A 458 0.58 11.46 -6.40
C GLU A 458 1.71 10.67 -7.08
N GLY A 459 2.92 11.24 -7.09
CA GLY A 459 4.11 10.60 -7.68
C GLY A 459 4.52 9.31 -6.98
N VAL A 460 4.14 9.10 -5.72
CA VAL A 460 4.44 7.87 -4.97
C VAL A 460 3.31 6.85 -5.14
N LEU A 461 2.06 7.28 -5.04
CA LEU A 461 0.92 6.37 -5.22
C LEU A 461 0.89 5.77 -6.65
N SER A 462 1.24 6.56 -7.67
CA SER A 462 1.31 6.11 -9.07
C SER A 462 2.41 5.06 -9.34
N GLN A 463 3.39 4.91 -8.45
CA GLN A 463 4.40 3.86 -8.53
C GLN A 463 3.94 2.52 -7.91
N CYS A 464 2.81 2.52 -7.21
CA CYS A 464 2.23 1.29 -6.69
C CYS A 464 1.56 0.50 -7.81
N GLY A 465 2.20 -0.60 -8.22
CA GLY A 465 1.67 -1.51 -9.25
C GLY A 465 0.47 -2.32 -8.78
N THR A 466 0.20 -2.37 -7.46
CA THR A 466 -0.96 -3.06 -6.88
C THR A 466 -1.66 -2.12 -5.90
N ILE A 467 -2.96 -1.95 -6.08
CA ILE A 467 -3.81 -1.14 -5.19
C ILE A 467 -4.91 -2.01 -4.62
N ILE A 468 -5.03 -2.00 -3.30
CA ILE A 468 -6.06 -2.69 -2.52
C ILE A 468 -6.89 -1.60 -1.85
N SER A 469 -8.05 -1.28 -2.42
CA SER A 469 -8.92 -0.24 -1.89
C SER A 469 -10.09 -0.86 -1.13
N MET A 470 -10.18 -0.55 0.14
CA MET A 470 -11.36 -0.79 0.97
C MET A 470 -12.33 0.41 0.82
N ARG A 471 -13.43 0.43 1.58
CA ARG A 471 -14.40 1.52 1.53
C ARG A 471 -13.75 2.88 1.78
N LEU A 472 -14.06 3.84 0.91
CA LEU A 472 -13.70 5.25 1.03
C LEU A 472 -14.97 6.09 1.01
N ASN A 473 -15.12 6.95 2.01
CA ASN A 473 -16.33 7.76 2.22
C ASN A 473 -16.20 9.18 1.62
N ASN A 474 -14.99 9.61 1.25
CA ASN A 474 -14.71 10.95 0.76
C ASN A 474 -14.50 10.93 -0.76
N ASP A 475 -15.19 11.80 -1.48
CA ASP A 475 -15.13 11.91 -2.95
C ASP A 475 -13.73 12.25 -3.47
N ARG A 476 -12.93 13.05 -2.73
CA ARG A 476 -11.55 13.37 -3.11
C ARG A 476 -10.66 12.13 -3.05
N ASP A 477 -10.82 11.32 -2.01
CA ASP A 477 -10.08 10.07 -1.85
C ASP A 477 -10.45 9.07 -2.95
N GLN A 478 -11.75 8.95 -3.25
CA GLN A 478 -12.23 8.11 -4.36
C GLN A 478 -11.67 8.57 -5.71
N ALA A 479 -11.66 9.89 -5.98
CA ALA A 479 -11.12 10.44 -7.21
C ALA A 479 -9.62 10.16 -7.35
N CYS A 480 -8.85 10.29 -6.26
CA CYS A 480 -7.43 9.98 -6.22
C CYS A 480 -7.18 8.49 -6.55
N VAL A 481 -7.93 7.59 -5.94
CA VAL A 481 -7.83 6.15 -6.21
C VAL A 481 -8.22 5.81 -7.63
N ARG A 482 -9.30 6.42 -8.16
CA ARG A 482 -9.71 6.26 -9.57
C ARG A 482 -8.60 6.67 -10.55
N ALA A 483 -7.89 7.74 -10.26
CA ALA A 483 -6.78 8.20 -11.11
C ALA A 483 -5.58 7.25 -11.08
N ALA A 484 -5.33 6.59 -9.95
CA ALA A 484 -4.20 5.67 -9.78
C ALA A 484 -4.48 4.25 -10.30
N MET A 485 -5.75 3.85 -10.43
CA MET A 485 -6.13 2.51 -10.87
C MET A 485 -6.13 2.36 -12.41
N PRO A 486 -5.79 1.17 -12.94
CA PRO A 486 -5.86 0.88 -14.37
C PRO A 486 -7.28 1.07 -14.94
N GLU A 487 -7.37 1.41 -16.23
CA GLU A 487 -8.67 1.62 -16.90
C GLU A 487 -9.63 0.44 -16.79
N GLY A 488 -9.15 -0.80 -16.88
CA GLY A 488 -9.96 -2.01 -16.73
C GLY A 488 -10.56 -2.24 -15.34
N ALA A 489 -10.15 -1.44 -14.32
CA ALA A 489 -10.72 -1.48 -12.98
C ALA A 489 -11.89 -0.49 -12.79
N ARG A 490 -12.16 0.40 -13.74
CA ARG A 490 -13.11 1.51 -13.58
C ARG A 490 -14.52 1.05 -13.19
N GLY A 491 -14.99 -0.07 -13.72
CA GLY A 491 -16.29 -0.64 -13.37
C GLY A 491 -16.44 -1.06 -11.90
N PHE A 492 -15.33 -1.36 -11.24
CA PHE A 492 -15.32 -1.69 -9.81
C PHE A 492 -15.26 -0.46 -8.91
N LEU A 493 -14.77 0.68 -9.42
CA LEU A 493 -14.50 1.88 -8.61
C LEU A 493 -15.75 2.53 -8.05
N ASP A 494 -16.86 2.41 -8.75
CA ASP A 494 -18.16 2.96 -8.31
C ASP A 494 -18.73 2.16 -7.13
N ALA A 495 -18.26 0.93 -6.91
CA ALA A 495 -18.62 0.10 -5.76
C ALA A 495 -17.82 0.43 -4.48
N ILE A 496 -16.71 1.19 -4.55
CA ILE A 496 -15.87 1.50 -3.39
C ILE A 496 -16.65 2.09 -2.21
N PRO A 497 -17.55 3.08 -2.39
CA PRO A 497 -18.33 3.61 -1.26
C PRO A 497 -19.29 2.61 -0.62
N ALA A 498 -19.72 1.60 -1.38
CA ALA A 498 -20.68 0.59 -0.96
C ALA A 498 -20.05 -0.70 -0.39
N LEU A 499 -18.72 -0.78 -0.34
CA LEU A 499 -18.03 -1.93 0.22
C LEU A 499 -18.36 -2.12 1.70
N ARG A 500 -18.53 -3.36 2.11
CA ARG A 500 -18.71 -3.72 3.52
C ARG A 500 -17.36 -3.69 4.24
N ASN A 501 -17.39 -3.75 5.55
CA ASN A 501 -16.16 -3.90 6.33
C ASN A 501 -15.46 -5.20 5.93
N ARG A 502 -14.13 -5.15 5.80
CA ARG A 502 -13.28 -6.25 5.34
C ARG A 502 -13.54 -6.69 3.88
N GLU A 503 -14.17 -5.86 3.10
CA GLU A 503 -14.21 -6.01 1.65
C GLU A 503 -13.27 -5.01 0.99
N CYS A 504 -12.64 -5.43 -0.09
CA CYS A 504 -11.79 -4.57 -0.90
C CYS A 504 -12.01 -4.81 -2.40
N ILE A 505 -11.58 -3.83 -3.16
CA ILE A 505 -11.29 -4.00 -4.59
C ILE A 505 -9.77 -4.01 -4.72
N ALA A 506 -9.24 -5.12 -5.22
CA ALA A 506 -7.82 -5.27 -5.52
C ALA A 506 -7.61 -5.20 -7.04
N CYS A 507 -6.62 -4.44 -7.47
CA CYS A 507 -6.26 -4.30 -8.87
C CYS A 507 -4.78 -4.07 -9.04
N GLY A 508 -4.30 -4.23 -10.26
CA GLY A 508 -2.89 -4.07 -10.60
C GLY A 508 -2.22 -5.39 -10.90
N GLU A 509 -0.91 -5.45 -10.75
CA GLU A 509 -0.12 -6.61 -11.18
C GLU A 509 -0.10 -7.75 -10.15
N GLY A 510 -0.38 -7.44 -8.89
CA GLY A 510 -0.49 -8.44 -7.84
C GLY A 510 -1.77 -9.29 -7.88
N VAL A 511 -2.66 -9.06 -8.84
CA VAL A 511 -3.89 -9.85 -9.04
C VAL A 511 -4.06 -10.22 -10.51
N ALA A 512 -4.71 -11.37 -10.78
CA ALA A 512 -4.94 -11.82 -12.15
C ALA A 512 -5.77 -10.81 -12.96
N ILE A 513 -6.87 -10.34 -12.39
CA ILE A 513 -7.74 -9.28 -12.90
C ILE A 513 -8.22 -8.42 -11.72
N PRO A 514 -8.78 -7.21 -11.94
CA PRO A 514 -9.46 -6.49 -10.89
C PRO A 514 -10.53 -7.34 -10.24
N ILE A 515 -10.52 -7.43 -8.91
CA ILE A 515 -11.41 -8.30 -8.14
C ILE A 515 -11.96 -7.60 -6.91
N ARG A 516 -13.18 -7.98 -6.52
CA ARG A 516 -13.73 -7.69 -5.20
C ARG A 516 -13.53 -8.91 -4.31
N VAL A 517 -12.86 -8.72 -3.18
CA VAL A 517 -12.53 -9.78 -2.22
C VAL A 517 -13.08 -9.42 -0.85
N ARG A 518 -13.64 -10.40 -0.18
CA ARG A 518 -13.92 -10.36 1.26
C ARG A 518 -12.78 -11.07 1.97
N PHE A 519 -12.04 -10.32 2.79
CA PHE A 519 -10.91 -10.85 3.56
C PHE A 519 -11.34 -11.95 4.54
N ASP A 520 -10.47 -12.95 4.71
CA ASP A 520 -10.65 -13.97 5.73
C ASP A 520 -10.72 -13.37 7.14
N ASP A 521 -11.33 -14.10 8.04
CA ASP A 521 -11.24 -13.80 9.46
C ASP A 521 -9.83 -14.11 9.97
N LEU A 522 -9.27 -13.16 10.70
CA LEU A 522 -8.00 -13.34 11.37
C LEU A 522 -8.26 -13.80 12.82
N GLU A 523 -7.46 -14.74 13.30
CA GLU A 523 -7.49 -15.19 14.68
C GLU A 523 -7.29 -13.99 15.63
N PRO A 524 -7.99 -13.93 16.78
CA PRO A 524 -7.91 -12.78 17.70
C PRO A 524 -6.49 -12.36 18.07
N GLU A 525 -5.59 -13.33 18.24
CA GLU A 525 -4.19 -13.13 18.64
C GLU A 525 -3.33 -12.48 17.53
N LYS A 526 -3.77 -12.58 16.27
CA LYS A 526 -3.12 -12.01 15.09
C LYS A 526 -3.74 -10.68 14.65
N ARG A 527 -4.75 -10.20 15.38
CA ARG A 527 -5.39 -8.91 15.07
C ARG A 527 -4.60 -7.77 15.68
N PRO A 528 -4.48 -6.64 14.98
CA PRO A 528 -3.97 -5.42 15.58
C PRO A 528 -4.78 -5.02 16.81
N ALA A 529 -4.11 -4.50 17.81
CA ALA A 529 -4.77 -4.00 19.01
C ALA A 529 -5.41 -2.65 18.68
N SER A 530 -6.72 -2.62 18.53
CA SER A 530 -7.44 -1.36 18.55
C SER A 530 -7.53 -0.89 20.00
N ALA A 531 -6.87 0.21 20.29
CA ALA A 531 -6.96 0.85 21.62
C ALA A 531 -8.29 1.58 21.84
N ASP A 532 -9.27 1.40 20.95
CA ASP A 532 -10.56 2.07 21.05
C ASP A 532 -11.32 1.59 22.28
N PRO A 533 -11.50 2.45 23.31
CA PRO A 533 -12.22 2.08 24.51
C PRO A 533 -13.69 1.84 24.17
N SER A 534 -14.27 0.78 24.73
CA SER A 534 -15.71 0.55 24.66
C SER A 534 -16.43 1.55 25.58
N PHE A 535 -16.74 2.74 25.08
CA PHE A 535 -17.39 3.79 25.85
C PHE A 535 -18.63 3.30 26.60
N ALA A 536 -19.52 2.58 25.92
CA ALA A 536 -20.75 2.09 26.52
C ALA A 536 -20.51 1.09 27.66
N ALA A 537 -19.48 0.26 27.58
CA ALA A 537 -19.13 -0.67 28.65
C ALA A 537 -18.43 0.05 29.81
N LEU A 538 -17.38 0.82 29.50
CA LEU A 538 -16.58 1.53 30.50
C LEU A 538 -17.37 2.60 31.27
N TRP A 539 -18.31 3.29 30.63
CA TRP A 539 -19.16 4.26 31.29
C TRP A 539 -20.25 3.66 32.21
N ARG A 540 -20.48 2.35 32.10
CA ARG A 540 -21.36 1.60 33.02
C ARG A 540 -20.61 1.08 34.25
N GLU A 541 -19.29 1.05 34.21
CA GLU A 541 -18.49 0.66 35.35
C GLU A 541 -18.61 1.75 36.43
N THR A 542 -19.12 1.37 37.59
CA THR A 542 -19.19 2.23 38.76
C THR A 542 -17.94 2.06 39.61
N GLY A 543 -17.29 3.17 39.96
CA GLY A 543 -16.18 3.17 40.88
C GLY A 543 -14.84 3.39 40.25
N GLY A 544 -14.56 4.61 39.79
CA GLY A 544 -13.19 5.05 39.62
C GLY A 544 -12.49 5.02 40.97
N GLU A 545 -11.39 4.21 41.05
CA GLU A 545 -10.56 4.25 42.26
C GLU A 545 -10.08 5.68 42.51
N GLU A 546 -10.28 6.23 43.72
CA GLU A 546 -9.80 7.55 44.11
C GLU A 546 -8.32 7.79 43.79
N GLY A 547 -7.53 6.72 43.82
CA GLY A 547 -6.11 6.74 43.48
C GLY A 547 -5.77 6.89 41.99
N ILE A 548 -6.70 6.69 41.03
CA ILE A 548 -6.41 6.74 39.58
C ILE A 548 -5.93 8.14 39.18
N ILE A 549 -6.64 9.17 39.64
CA ILE A 549 -6.32 10.58 39.33
C ILE A 549 -4.91 10.91 39.83
N GLN A 550 -4.61 10.55 41.09
CA GLN A 550 -3.31 10.85 41.70
C GLN A 550 -2.17 10.11 41.00
N ARG A 551 -2.35 8.84 40.67
CA ARG A 551 -1.37 8.06 39.91
C ARG A 551 -1.17 8.64 38.50
N THR A 552 -2.26 9.05 37.84
CA THR A 552 -2.21 9.67 36.51
C THR A 552 -1.49 11.01 36.55
N ILE A 553 -1.82 11.87 37.52
CA ILE A 553 -1.15 13.17 37.70
C ILE A 553 0.34 12.98 38.01
N LYS A 554 0.70 12.00 38.86
CA LYS A 554 2.10 11.69 39.16
C LYS A 554 2.87 11.28 37.91
N ARG A 555 2.30 10.40 37.08
CA ARG A 555 2.91 10.02 35.78
C ARG A 555 3.02 11.22 34.85
N TRP A 556 1.94 12.00 34.73
CA TRP A 556 1.93 13.19 33.86
C TRP A 556 2.99 14.22 34.25
N ARG A 557 3.09 14.53 35.56
CA ARG A 557 4.09 15.47 36.08
C ARG A 557 5.52 14.92 36.05
N GLY A 558 5.67 13.64 36.24
CA GLY A 558 7.00 13.00 36.26
C GLY A 558 7.52 12.64 34.88
N HIS A 559 6.74 12.81 33.80
CA HIS A 559 7.01 12.26 32.46
C HIS A 559 7.48 10.80 32.54
N GLY A 560 7.13 10.12 33.66
CA GLY A 560 7.44 8.73 33.87
C GLY A 560 6.50 7.87 33.03
N ARG A 561 7.06 7.11 32.14
CA ARG A 561 6.40 6.04 31.39
C ARG A 561 6.03 4.90 32.31
#